data_748788e2c4fb2241102f2a1d94db5f20
#
_entry.id   748788e2c4fb2241102f2a1d94db5f20
#
_cell.length_a   1.000
_cell.length_b   1.000
_cell.length_c   1.000
_cell.angle_alpha   90.00
_cell.angle_beta   90.00
_cell.angle_gamma   90.00
#
_symmetry.space_group_name_H-M   'P 1'
#
loop_
_entity.id
_entity.type
_entity.pdbx_description
1 polymer ?
#
loop_
_entity_poly.entity_id
_entity_poly.type
_entity_poly.pdbx_seq_one_letter_code
_entity_poly.pdbx_strand_id
1 'polypeptide(L)'
;MDKGDRVERRTALKAGGAVLAAAWLTGCGPDSGDDAKGGTSAPPSSSGGSATPTAATTAPPVKPDWPALATSLDGGLVRPDDSAYAADRILYNTRFDGLRPAGIAYVTGTSDIRACLDFARRTATPLAIRSGGHSYAGWSSGDGRLVIDVSRLNSIRLDGTTATVGAGAKLIDVYSALGKRGRTIPAGSCPTVGVSGLALGGGHGVMSRSMGLTCDSLVGATIVTADGRILDCSADSQPELFWALRGAGNGQFGVVTSLRFATHPMPDGVITGYLTWPWSRAAAVIRAWQRWGPDQPDHIWSALHLDCDAGGSPTVAVPMLSTGSRDDLAAATDRLAAGIGADASTVSLRPHSYLDATFSYAGCAGLSAAQCRLTPAGHLHRETYTARSDFYDKDLPDAGISTLLSAVERLSARSGDGAGSIALTALGGAVNRPSPTDTAFCHRTSRVLTQYLASDALSTTGWLDTTHKAMSPYASGAAYQNYADPTLPTWRTAYYGPNAPRLTTLKSHLDPHRLFTFPQAL
;
A
#
# COMPACT_ATOMS: atom_id res chain seq x y z
N MET A 1 33.16 13.31 -11.64
CA MET A 1 32.80 11.90 -11.52
C MET A 1 31.56 11.69 -12.37
N ASP A 2 31.47 11.00 -13.24
CA ASP A 2 32.05 10.43 -14.44
C ASP A 2 30.87 9.98 -15.32
N LYS A 3 30.73 10.59 -16.50
CA LYS A 3 29.67 10.28 -17.48
C LYS A 3 29.75 8.85 -18.03
N GLY A 4 30.87 8.16 -17.82
CA GLY A 4 31.12 6.79 -18.29
C GLY A 4 30.30 5.74 -17.53
N ASP A 5 30.12 5.90 -16.24
CA ASP A 5 29.45 4.90 -15.38
C ASP A 5 27.92 4.81 -15.61
N ARG A 6 27.31 5.89 -16.13
CA ARG A 6 25.87 5.91 -16.49
C ARG A 6 25.56 5.16 -17.79
N VAL A 7 26.50 5.14 -18.73
CA VAL A 7 26.31 4.47 -20.02
C VAL A 7 26.48 2.96 -19.87
N GLU A 8 27.43 2.51 -19.05
CA GLU A 8 27.65 1.07 -18.85
C GLU A 8 26.51 0.40 -18.09
N ARG A 9 25.89 1.09 -17.10
CA ARG A 9 24.70 0.55 -16.40
C ARG A 9 23.46 0.44 -17.31
N ARG A 10 23.27 1.37 -18.23
CA ARG A 10 22.19 1.30 -19.23
C ARG A 10 22.44 0.21 -20.27
N THR A 11 23.68 -0.10 -20.61
CA THR A 11 24.05 -1.13 -21.57
C THR A 11 23.97 -2.54 -20.96
N ALA A 12 24.32 -2.71 -19.67
CA ALA A 12 24.16 -3.98 -18.95
C ALA A 12 22.68 -4.39 -18.80
N LEU A 13 21.78 -3.42 -18.67
CA LEU A 13 20.32 -3.65 -18.65
C LEU A 13 19.76 -4.11 -20.00
N LYS A 14 20.42 -3.80 -21.12
CA LYS A 14 19.99 -4.23 -22.46
C LYS A 14 20.50 -5.62 -22.89
N ALA A 15 21.52 -6.17 -22.22
CA ALA A 15 22.12 -7.46 -22.57
C ALA A 15 21.65 -8.65 -21.71
N GLY A 16 20.91 -8.41 -20.62
CA GLY A 16 20.43 -9.44 -19.70
C GLY A 16 18.91 -9.62 -19.76
N GLY A 17 18.38 -10.03 -20.89
CA GLY A 17 16.94 -10.37 -20.98
C GLY A 17 16.60 -11.55 -20.09
N ALA A 18 16.18 -11.32 -18.82
CA ALA A 18 15.44 -12.26 -17.99
C ALA A 18 15.32 -11.91 -16.49
N VAL A 19 15.81 -10.76 -15.99
CA VAL A 19 15.79 -10.43 -14.55
C VAL A 19 14.89 -9.23 -14.23
N LEU A 20 14.24 -8.60 -15.21
CA LEU A 20 13.58 -7.30 -15.08
C LEU A 20 12.09 -7.35 -14.67
N ALA A 21 11.53 -8.51 -14.39
CA ALA A 21 10.12 -8.58 -13.96
C ALA A 21 9.86 -8.07 -12.54
N ALA A 22 10.89 -7.91 -11.73
CA ALA A 22 10.74 -7.55 -10.31
C ALA A 22 10.98 -6.05 -10.01
N ALA A 23 11.63 -5.31 -10.89
CA ALA A 23 12.04 -3.93 -10.61
C ALA A 23 10.92 -2.88 -10.76
N TRP A 24 9.77 -3.25 -11.29
CA TRP A 24 8.69 -2.30 -11.65
C TRP A 24 7.51 -2.26 -10.66
N LEU A 25 7.59 -2.99 -9.57
CA LEU A 25 6.68 -2.77 -8.43
C LEU A 25 7.23 -1.73 -7.44
N THR A 26 8.49 -1.31 -7.65
CA THR A 26 9.15 -0.24 -6.91
C THR A 26 10.07 0.50 -7.87
N GLY A 27 9.76 1.74 -8.21
CA GLY A 27 10.65 2.58 -9.00
C GLY A 27 11.88 2.96 -8.18
N CYS A 28 13.08 2.64 -8.64
CA CYS A 28 14.34 3.07 -8.05
C CYS A 28 15.27 3.66 -9.10
N GLY A 29 15.55 4.94 -9.01
CA GLY A 29 16.58 5.62 -9.80
C GLY A 29 17.12 6.86 -9.07
N PRO A 30 18.40 7.21 -9.22
CA PRO A 30 19.08 8.14 -8.31
C PRO A 30 18.96 9.62 -8.68
N ASP A 31 19.02 10.35 -7.63
CA ASP A 31 19.09 11.74 -7.22
C ASP A 31 19.84 12.76 -8.09
N SER A 32 19.34 13.99 -8.17
CA SER A 32 20.12 15.24 -8.11
C SER A 32 19.17 16.41 -7.79
N GLY A 33 19.47 17.14 -6.69
CA GLY A 33 18.70 18.27 -6.20
C GLY A 33 18.88 19.55 -7.01
N ASP A 34 17.95 20.45 -6.83
CA ASP A 34 18.18 21.84 -6.39
C ASP A 34 16.86 22.64 -6.32
N ASP A 35 16.91 23.63 -5.46
CA ASP A 35 15.88 24.53 -4.96
C ASP A 35 15.04 25.30 -5.99
N ALA A 36 13.74 25.52 -5.68
CA ALA A 36 13.09 26.80 -5.96
C ALA A 36 11.80 27.03 -5.16
N LYS A 37 11.66 28.22 -4.67
CA LYS A 37 10.65 28.80 -3.78
C LYS A 37 9.32 29.13 -4.46
N GLY A 38 8.25 29.08 -3.67
CA GLY A 38 7.28 30.16 -3.62
C GLY A 38 5.86 29.92 -4.13
N GLY A 39 4.87 30.25 -3.30
CA GLY A 39 3.56 30.67 -3.76
C GLY A 39 2.37 30.08 -3.02
N THR A 40 1.96 30.73 -1.94
CA THR A 40 0.71 30.55 -1.20
C THR A 40 -0.48 31.13 -1.96
N SER A 41 -1.60 30.39 -2.00
CA SER A 41 -2.94 30.99 -2.08
C SER A 41 -3.99 30.05 -1.49
N ALA A 42 -4.74 30.54 -0.50
CA ALA A 42 -5.86 29.90 0.15
C ALA A 42 -7.16 30.18 -0.63
N PRO A 43 -8.14 29.26 -0.64
CA PRO A 43 -9.50 29.53 -1.07
C PRO A 43 -10.46 29.84 0.09
N PRO A 44 -11.61 30.49 -0.20
CA PRO A 44 -12.45 31.10 0.82
C PRO A 44 -13.43 30.13 1.50
N SER A 45 -13.78 30.47 2.73
CA SER A 45 -14.75 29.81 3.60
C SER A 45 -16.21 30.04 3.14
N SER A 46 -17.01 28.98 3.10
CA SER A 46 -18.47 29.05 3.06
C SER A 46 -19.07 28.54 4.36
N SER A 47 -19.85 29.39 5.01
CA SER A 47 -20.59 29.14 6.23
C SER A 47 -21.89 28.36 5.95
N GLY A 48 -22.04 27.21 6.58
CA GLY A 48 -23.29 26.47 6.67
C GLY A 48 -23.54 26.07 8.11
N GLY A 49 -24.56 26.64 8.74
CA GLY A 49 -24.93 26.34 10.12
C GLY A 49 -25.47 24.93 10.30
N SER A 50 -25.03 24.26 11.33
CA SER A 50 -25.62 23.00 11.81
C SER A 50 -25.69 22.96 13.33
N ALA A 51 -26.75 22.37 13.81
CA ALA A 51 -27.14 22.32 15.22
C ALA A 51 -26.07 21.74 16.13
N THR A 52 -25.82 22.39 17.25
CA THR A 52 -24.85 22.07 18.29
C THR A 52 -25.32 20.89 19.13
N PRO A 53 -24.59 19.78 19.22
CA PRO A 53 -24.73 18.84 20.32
C PRO A 53 -24.11 19.46 21.59
N THR A 54 -24.76 19.34 22.71
CA THR A 54 -24.28 19.80 24.02
C THR A 54 -22.90 19.23 24.30
N ALA A 55 -21.87 20.08 24.25
CA ALA A 55 -20.50 19.72 24.54
C ALA A 55 -20.34 19.42 26.02
N ALA A 56 -19.89 18.22 26.35
CA ALA A 56 -19.29 17.96 27.65
C ALA A 56 -18.12 18.94 27.82
N THR A 57 -18.12 19.70 28.90
CA THR A 57 -17.12 20.73 29.20
C THR A 57 -15.76 20.07 29.42
N THR A 58 -14.96 19.97 28.37
CA THR A 58 -13.56 19.56 28.51
C THR A 58 -12.77 20.74 29.08
N ALA A 59 -11.95 20.48 30.10
CA ALA A 59 -11.01 21.49 30.59
C ALA A 59 -10.15 22.04 29.45
N PRO A 60 -9.76 23.33 29.48
CA PRO A 60 -8.91 23.90 28.42
C PRO A 60 -7.61 23.11 28.30
N PRO A 61 -7.05 22.97 27.07
CA PRO A 61 -5.80 22.25 26.84
C PRO A 61 -4.66 22.85 27.66
N VAL A 62 -3.87 21.97 28.30
CA VAL A 62 -2.68 22.39 29.03
C VAL A 62 -1.48 22.50 28.08
N LYS A 63 -0.48 23.32 28.43
CA LYS A 63 0.76 23.40 27.67
C LYS A 63 1.43 22.03 27.60
N PRO A 64 1.90 21.58 26.43
CA PRO A 64 2.59 20.31 26.28
C PRO A 64 3.89 20.24 27.12
N ASP A 65 3.96 19.28 28.03
CA ASP A 65 5.15 18.94 28.81
C ASP A 65 5.87 17.75 28.15
N TRP A 66 6.68 18.06 27.16
CA TRP A 66 7.44 17.05 26.39
C TRP A 66 8.47 16.28 27.22
N PRO A 67 9.22 16.94 28.16
CA PRO A 67 10.12 16.20 29.07
C PRO A 67 9.39 15.17 29.95
N ALA A 68 8.22 15.52 30.49
CA ALA A 68 7.43 14.57 31.24
C ALA A 68 6.94 13.40 30.40
N LEU A 69 6.51 13.65 29.13
CA LEU A 69 6.19 12.58 28.20
C LEU A 69 7.42 11.69 27.94
N ALA A 70 8.58 12.28 27.62
CA ALA A 70 9.80 11.53 27.37
C ALA A 70 10.19 10.58 28.51
N THR A 71 10.06 11.07 29.75
CA THR A 71 10.34 10.26 30.95
C THR A 71 9.34 9.12 31.16
N SER A 72 8.12 9.25 30.66
CA SER A 72 7.05 8.24 30.80
C SER A 72 7.08 7.14 29.77
N LEU A 73 7.96 7.22 28.75
CA LEU A 73 8.07 6.26 27.67
C LEU A 73 9.27 5.33 27.84
N ASP A 74 9.02 4.03 27.83
CA ASP A 74 10.08 3.02 27.81
C ASP A 74 10.80 3.01 26.44
N GLY A 75 10.09 3.30 25.38
CA GLY A 75 10.62 3.30 24.02
C GLY A 75 11.33 4.60 23.59
N GLY A 76 11.14 5.69 24.34
CA GLY A 76 11.78 6.98 24.07
C GLY A 76 11.02 7.89 23.10
N LEU A 77 11.40 9.17 23.13
CA LEU A 77 10.80 10.27 22.34
C LEU A 77 11.92 11.01 21.61
N VAL A 78 11.74 11.21 20.29
CA VAL A 78 12.63 12.04 19.47
C VAL A 78 11.92 13.36 19.15
N ARG A 79 12.61 14.47 19.41
CA ARG A 79 12.14 15.84 19.27
C ARG A 79 12.91 16.60 18.16
N PRO A 80 12.40 17.75 17.66
CA PRO A 80 13.07 18.53 16.63
C PRO A 80 14.53 18.91 16.91
N ASP A 81 14.88 19.07 18.18
CA ASP A 81 16.24 19.45 18.61
C ASP A 81 17.18 18.24 18.77
N ASP A 82 16.68 17.01 18.65
CA ASP A 82 17.49 15.80 18.78
C ASP A 82 18.24 15.50 17.46
N SER A 83 19.48 15.03 17.57
CA SER A 83 20.32 14.69 16.41
C SER A 83 19.71 13.60 15.51
N ALA A 84 18.91 12.69 16.07
CA ALA A 84 18.22 11.64 15.32
C ALA A 84 17.01 12.15 14.52
N TYR A 85 16.47 13.34 14.84
CA TYR A 85 15.20 13.81 14.29
C TYR A 85 15.17 13.87 12.77
N ALA A 86 16.23 14.33 12.14
CA ALA A 86 16.30 14.45 10.68
C ALA A 86 16.10 13.10 9.97
N ALA A 87 16.66 12.02 10.53
CA ALA A 87 16.50 10.67 10.00
C ALA A 87 15.15 10.04 10.41
N ASP A 88 14.70 10.27 11.64
CA ASP A 88 13.55 9.58 12.21
C ASP A 88 12.20 10.13 11.72
N ARG A 89 12.14 11.40 11.30
CA ARG A 89 10.91 12.05 10.83
C ARG A 89 10.48 11.66 9.42
N ILE A 90 11.38 11.13 8.59
CA ILE A 90 11.12 10.86 7.18
C ILE A 90 10.23 9.63 6.98
N LEU A 91 9.43 9.67 5.91
CA LEU A 91 8.59 8.58 5.45
C LEU A 91 9.24 7.87 4.24
N TYR A 92 8.66 6.77 3.78
CA TYR A 92 9.15 6.06 2.58
C TYR A 92 9.10 6.95 1.34
N ASN A 93 7.98 7.64 1.11
CA ASN A 93 7.81 8.54 -0.02
C ASN A 93 8.46 9.90 0.29
N THR A 94 9.48 10.25 -0.48
CA THR A 94 10.30 11.47 -0.27
C THR A 94 9.53 12.77 -0.44
N ARG A 95 8.36 12.75 -1.13
CA ARG A 95 7.46 13.92 -1.22
C ARG A 95 7.06 14.49 0.14
N PHE A 96 7.14 13.68 1.19
CA PHE A 96 6.77 14.06 2.55
C PHE A 96 7.96 14.45 3.43
N ASP A 97 9.15 14.62 2.88
CA ASP A 97 10.35 15.04 3.62
C ASP A 97 10.25 16.46 4.20
N GLY A 98 9.28 17.23 3.72
CA GLY A 98 8.91 18.53 4.29
C GLY A 98 8.21 18.46 5.65
N LEU A 99 7.58 17.34 6.02
CA LEU A 99 6.81 17.23 7.26
C LEU A 99 7.67 17.39 8.52
N ARG A 100 7.13 18.10 9.52
CA ARG A 100 7.80 18.45 10.78
C ARG A 100 6.93 18.02 11.97
N PRO A 101 6.91 16.73 12.35
CA PRO A 101 6.19 16.29 13.54
C PRO A 101 6.75 16.95 14.81
N ALA A 102 5.89 17.24 15.77
CA ALA A 102 6.29 17.83 17.04
C ALA A 102 7.09 16.85 17.91
N GLY A 103 6.93 15.56 17.70
CA GLY A 103 7.70 14.49 18.36
C GLY A 103 7.39 13.13 17.75
N ILE A 104 8.30 12.20 17.92
CA ILE A 104 8.18 10.81 17.47
C ILE A 104 8.39 9.92 18.69
N ALA A 105 7.30 9.31 19.18
CA ALA A 105 7.33 8.38 20.30
C ALA A 105 7.48 6.95 19.75
N TYR A 106 8.62 6.33 19.96
CA TYR A 106 8.84 4.92 19.70
C TYR A 106 8.23 4.10 20.83
N VAL A 107 7.15 3.41 20.56
CA VAL A 107 6.46 2.65 21.61
C VAL A 107 6.90 1.19 21.64
N THR A 108 7.08 0.66 22.85
CA THR A 108 7.47 -0.73 23.11
C THR A 108 6.36 -1.55 23.75
N GLY A 109 5.29 -0.90 24.20
CA GLY A 109 4.15 -1.53 24.85
C GLY A 109 2.91 -0.66 24.86
N THR A 110 1.86 -1.19 25.46
CA THR A 110 0.57 -0.50 25.63
C THR A 110 0.66 0.65 26.63
N SER A 111 1.59 0.61 27.60
CA SER A 111 1.89 1.71 28.53
C SER A 111 2.30 2.97 27.79
N ASP A 112 3.27 2.85 26.88
CA ASP A 112 3.77 3.98 26.08
C ASP A 112 2.65 4.59 25.22
N ILE A 113 1.85 3.72 24.59
CA ILE A 113 0.71 4.18 23.78
C ILE A 113 -0.29 4.95 24.63
N ARG A 114 -0.64 4.43 25.82
CA ARG A 114 -1.56 5.12 26.74
C ARG A 114 -1.00 6.47 27.20
N ALA A 115 0.29 6.55 27.49
CA ALA A 115 0.96 7.81 27.82
C ALA A 115 0.86 8.84 26.68
N CYS A 116 1.09 8.40 25.43
CA CYS A 116 0.94 9.25 24.24
C CYS A 116 -0.50 9.72 24.04
N LEU A 117 -1.50 8.83 24.18
CA LEU A 117 -2.91 9.17 24.03
C LEU A 117 -3.38 10.14 25.12
N ASP A 118 -2.95 9.92 26.36
CA ASP A 118 -3.27 10.82 27.48
C ASP A 118 -2.62 12.20 27.30
N PHE A 119 -1.35 12.23 26.90
CA PHE A 119 -0.66 13.47 26.55
C PHE A 119 -1.43 14.23 25.47
N ALA A 120 -1.77 13.56 24.36
CA ALA A 120 -2.47 14.19 23.25
C ALA A 120 -3.85 14.74 23.67
N ARG A 121 -4.62 14.00 24.46
CA ARG A 121 -5.91 14.46 24.98
C ARG A 121 -5.79 15.69 25.86
N ARG A 122 -4.84 15.70 26.81
CA ARG A 122 -4.66 16.81 27.75
C ARG A 122 -4.11 18.07 27.08
N THR A 123 -3.30 17.92 26.06
CA THR A 123 -2.60 19.05 25.39
C THR A 123 -3.24 19.48 24.09
N ALA A 124 -4.27 18.76 23.61
CA ALA A 124 -4.83 18.88 22.26
C ALA A 124 -3.78 18.72 21.14
N THR A 125 -2.68 18.00 21.41
CA THR A 125 -1.66 17.71 20.41
C THR A 125 -2.21 16.69 19.40
N PRO A 126 -2.25 16.99 18.08
CA PRO A 126 -2.77 16.04 17.10
C PRO A 126 -1.83 14.83 16.97
N LEU A 127 -2.42 13.66 16.67
CA LEU A 127 -1.69 12.39 16.56
C LEU A 127 -1.51 11.94 15.11
N ALA A 128 -0.47 11.15 14.87
CA ALA A 128 -0.32 10.26 13.74
C ALA A 128 0.15 8.88 14.23
N ILE A 129 -0.23 7.81 13.53
CA ILE A 129 0.22 6.44 13.84
C ILE A 129 1.11 5.97 12.71
N ARG A 130 2.31 5.48 13.04
CA ARG A 130 3.29 5.02 12.06
C ARG A 130 3.72 3.59 12.34
N SER A 131 3.58 2.71 11.34
CA SER A 131 4.16 1.36 11.31
C SER A 131 5.33 1.33 10.31
N GLY A 132 5.06 1.15 9.00
CA GLY A 132 6.08 1.15 7.95
C GLY A 132 6.41 2.51 7.35
N GLY A 133 5.60 3.54 7.60
CA GLY A 133 5.79 4.85 6.98
C GLY A 133 5.46 4.92 5.49
N HIS A 134 4.68 3.97 4.95
CA HIS A 134 4.32 3.86 3.54
C HIS A 134 2.98 4.51 3.16
N SER A 135 2.41 5.37 4.02
CA SER A 135 1.15 6.06 3.67
C SER A 135 1.31 6.86 2.38
N TYR A 136 0.46 6.57 1.38
CA TYR A 136 0.45 7.26 0.09
C TYR A 136 0.10 8.75 0.20
N ALA A 137 -0.63 9.11 1.27
CA ALA A 137 -1.01 10.48 1.57
C ALA A 137 -0.15 11.12 2.69
N GLY A 138 0.90 10.43 3.18
CA GLY A 138 1.79 10.93 4.24
C GLY A 138 1.17 10.97 5.64
N TRP A 139 -0.01 10.41 5.86
CA TRP A 139 -0.76 10.54 7.13
C TRP A 139 -0.19 9.73 8.30
N SER A 140 0.85 8.94 8.08
CA SER A 140 1.63 8.33 9.16
C SER A 140 2.62 9.29 9.82
N SER A 141 2.59 10.58 9.47
CA SER A 141 3.28 11.71 10.08
C SER A 141 2.43 12.97 9.92
N GLY A 142 2.98 14.16 10.15
CA GLY A 142 2.33 15.45 9.90
C GLY A 142 2.91 16.57 10.75
N ASP A 143 2.77 17.81 10.29
CA ASP A 143 3.27 18.98 10.98
C ASP A 143 2.62 19.15 12.35
N GLY A 144 3.44 19.38 13.36
CA GLY A 144 2.99 19.57 14.74
C GLY A 144 2.39 18.34 15.42
N ARG A 145 2.33 17.18 14.76
CA ARG A 145 1.77 15.95 15.32
C ARG A 145 2.74 15.23 16.26
N LEU A 146 2.21 14.55 17.27
CA LEU A 146 2.91 13.48 17.95
C LEU A 146 2.72 12.19 17.13
N VAL A 147 3.81 11.66 16.60
CA VAL A 147 3.81 10.37 15.88
C VAL A 147 3.97 9.25 16.89
N ILE A 148 2.99 8.36 16.99
CA ILE A 148 3.08 7.09 17.72
C ILE A 148 3.66 6.05 16.75
N ASP A 149 4.95 5.75 16.88
CA ASP A 149 5.66 4.81 16.03
C ASP A 149 5.69 3.43 16.67
N VAL A 150 4.98 2.49 16.06
CA VAL A 150 4.87 1.10 16.54
C VAL A 150 5.97 0.18 15.98
N SER A 151 6.98 0.69 15.29
CA SER A 151 8.02 -0.13 14.61
C SER A 151 8.79 -1.05 15.56
N ARG A 152 8.84 -0.72 16.85
CA ARG A 152 9.47 -1.57 17.89
C ARG A 152 8.56 -2.72 18.37
N LEU A 153 7.27 -2.68 18.07
CA LEU A 153 6.35 -3.80 18.27
C LEU A 153 6.44 -4.76 17.07
N ASN A 154 7.55 -5.47 16.92
CA ASN A 154 7.87 -6.22 15.69
C ASN A 154 8.05 -7.74 15.91
N SER A 155 7.66 -8.26 17.06
CA SER A 155 7.75 -9.69 17.34
C SER A 155 6.88 -10.52 16.39
N ILE A 156 7.37 -11.68 15.98
CA ILE A 156 6.64 -12.63 15.13
C ILE A 156 6.72 -14.01 15.79
N ARG A 157 5.56 -14.56 16.15
CA ARG A 157 5.45 -15.86 16.80
C ARG A 157 4.44 -16.71 16.05
N LEU A 158 4.76 -17.97 15.84
CA LEU A 158 3.86 -18.95 15.25
C LEU A 158 3.52 -19.99 16.32
N ASP A 159 2.22 -20.16 16.56
CA ASP A 159 1.66 -21.20 17.42
C ASP A 159 0.66 -22.03 16.60
N GLY A 160 1.03 -23.29 16.34
CA GLY A 160 0.28 -24.14 15.42
C GLY A 160 0.15 -23.48 14.03
N THR A 161 -1.07 -23.13 13.65
CA THR A 161 -1.39 -22.46 12.39
C THR A 161 -1.68 -20.97 12.54
N THR A 162 -1.56 -20.41 13.75
CA THR A 162 -1.83 -19.00 14.04
C THR A 162 -0.53 -18.24 14.25
N ALA A 163 -0.32 -17.20 13.49
CA ALA A 163 0.79 -16.27 13.69
C ALA A 163 0.34 -15.04 14.46
N THR A 164 1.01 -14.73 15.57
CA THR A 164 0.89 -13.45 16.27
C THR A 164 2.03 -12.54 15.82
N VAL A 165 1.68 -11.41 15.20
CA VAL A 165 2.62 -10.49 14.57
C VAL A 165 2.45 -9.11 15.19
N GLY A 166 3.52 -8.53 15.70
CA GLY A 166 3.54 -7.17 16.22
C GLY A 166 3.25 -6.14 15.12
N ALA A 167 2.51 -5.09 15.44
CA ALA A 167 1.99 -4.12 14.48
C ALA A 167 3.07 -3.38 13.66
N GLY A 168 4.30 -3.32 14.16
CA GLY A 168 5.45 -2.70 13.51
C GLY A 168 6.29 -3.62 12.64
N ALA A 169 6.00 -4.93 12.61
CA ALA A 169 6.76 -5.87 11.79
C ALA A 169 6.68 -5.50 10.29
N LYS A 170 7.82 -5.62 9.60
CA LYS A 170 7.89 -5.40 8.15
C LYS A 170 7.54 -6.68 7.41
N LEU A 171 6.97 -6.55 6.19
CA LEU A 171 6.54 -7.71 5.42
C LEU A 171 7.69 -8.68 5.14
N ILE A 172 8.89 -8.19 4.86
CA ILE A 172 10.06 -9.04 4.63
C ILE A 172 10.38 -9.93 5.84
N ASP A 173 10.20 -9.40 7.05
CA ASP A 173 10.43 -10.15 8.29
C ASP A 173 9.33 -11.19 8.52
N VAL A 174 8.08 -10.81 8.21
CA VAL A 174 6.92 -11.73 8.31
C VAL A 174 7.09 -12.90 7.36
N TYR A 175 7.37 -12.64 6.07
CA TYR A 175 7.62 -13.70 5.09
C TYR A 175 8.80 -14.60 5.49
N SER A 176 9.91 -14.00 5.93
CA SER A 176 11.09 -14.76 6.34
C SER A 176 10.85 -15.61 7.58
N ALA A 177 10.15 -15.08 8.58
CA ALA A 177 9.91 -15.79 9.83
C ALA A 177 8.91 -16.94 9.64
N LEU A 178 7.82 -16.71 8.92
CA LEU A 178 6.80 -17.73 8.65
C LEU A 178 7.31 -18.79 7.66
N GLY A 179 8.03 -18.37 6.60
CA GLY A 179 8.58 -19.25 5.58
C GLY A 179 9.54 -20.28 6.16
N LYS A 180 10.37 -19.91 7.15
CA LYS A 180 11.24 -20.86 7.90
C LYS A 180 10.46 -21.97 8.61
N ARG A 181 9.16 -21.79 8.77
CA ARG A 181 8.25 -22.75 9.43
C ARG A 181 7.28 -23.39 8.45
N GLY A 182 7.52 -23.25 7.12
CA GLY A 182 6.63 -23.76 6.09
C GLY A 182 5.25 -23.09 6.04
N ARG A 183 5.14 -21.85 6.54
CA ARG A 183 3.89 -21.10 6.60
C ARG A 183 4.01 -19.75 5.89
N THR A 184 2.87 -19.17 5.52
CA THR A 184 2.79 -17.81 4.94
C THR A 184 1.44 -17.16 5.24
N ILE A 185 1.33 -15.86 4.94
CA ILE A 185 0.07 -15.12 4.83
C ILE A 185 0.03 -14.42 3.46
N PRO A 186 -1.14 -14.22 2.85
CA PRO A 186 -1.25 -13.37 1.68
C PRO A 186 -0.98 -11.93 2.09
N ALA A 187 0.02 -11.30 1.51
CA ALA A 187 0.33 -9.89 1.78
C ALA A 187 0.96 -9.23 0.55
N GLY A 188 1.23 -7.93 0.63
CA GLY A 188 1.83 -7.15 -0.45
C GLY A 188 3.30 -7.51 -0.68
N SER A 189 3.84 -7.05 -1.81
CA SER A 189 5.23 -7.33 -2.22
C SER A 189 6.25 -6.37 -1.61
N CYS A 190 5.89 -5.11 -1.30
CA CYS A 190 6.86 -4.13 -0.80
C CYS A 190 7.44 -4.54 0.57
N PRO A 191 8.76 -4.82 0.67
CA PRO A 191 9.35 -5.51 1.82
C PRO A 191 9.37 -4.67 3.10
N THR A 192 9.42 -3.35 2.97
CA THR A 192 9.52 -2.41 4.10
C THR A 192 8.17 -1.87 4.58
N VAL A 193 7.08 -2.27 3.93
CA VAL A 193 5.72 -1.97 4.38
C VAL A 193 5.46 -2.59 5.75
N GLY A 194 4.85 -1.83 6.65
CA GLY A 194 4.42 -2.33 7.96
C GLY A 194 3.14 -3.17 7.84
N VAL A 195 3.17 -4.35 8.45
CA VAL A 195 2.08 -5.33 8.35
C VAL A 195 0.73 -4.76 8.79
N SER A 196 0.70 -3.92 9.84
CA SER A 196 -0.57 -3.40 10.36
C SER A 196 -1.21 -2.41 9.39
N GLY A 197 -0.45 -1.45 8.83
CA GLY A 197 -1.00 -0.53 7.84
C GLY A 197 -1.57 -1.25 6.63
N LEU A 198 -0.89 -2.29 6.15
CA LEU A 198 -1.36 -3.09 5.03
C LEU A 198 -2.64 -3.88 5.38
N ALA A 199 -2.61 -4.69 6.44
CA ALA A 199 -3.69 -5.59 6.80
C ALA A 199 -4.98 -4.86 7.19
N LEU A 200 -4.86 -3.74 7.91
CA LEU A 200 -6.01 -2.97 8.39
C LEU A 200 -6.80 -2.29 7.26
N GLY A 201 -6.20 -2.09 6.09
CA GLY A 201 -6.88 -1.55 4.91
C GLY A 201 -7.18 -2.58 3.82
N GLY A 202 -6.95 -3.87 4.07
CA GLY A 202 -7.16 -4.94 3.11
C GLY A 202 -5.89 -5.76 2.86
N GLY A 203 -4.98 -5.26 2.06
CA GLY A 203 -3.70 -5.90 1.72
C GLY A 203 -3.82 -6.91 0.58
N HIS A 204 -3.46 -6.51 -0.64
CA HIS A 204 -3.39 -7.42 -1.79
C HIS A 204 -1.95 -7.72 -2.19
N GLY A 205 -1.74 -8.82 -2.88
CA GLY A 205 -0.46 -9.25 -3.42
C GLY A 205 -0.60 -10.44 -4.35
N VAL A 206 0.52 -11.02 -4.76
CA VAL A 206 0.58 -12.10 -5.75
C VAL A 206 -0.14 -13.40 -5.34
N MET A 207 -0.44 -13.56 -4.04
CA MET A 207 -1.18 -14.71 -3.51
C MET A 207 -2.66 -14.42 -3.25
N SER A 208 -3.15 -13.22 -3.55
CA SER A 208 -4.51 -12.83 -3.15
C SER A 208 -5.60 -13.66 -3.82
N ARG A 209 -5.42 -14.08 -5.08
CA ARG A 209 -6.40 -14.91 -5.77
C ARG A 209 -6.55 -16.29 -5.13
N SER A 210 -5.46 -16.87 -4.63
CA SER A 210 -5.48 -18.20 -3.99
C SER A 210 -5.83 -18.16 -2.50
N MET A 211 -5.44 -17.10 -1.77
CA MET A 211 -5.51 -17.08 -0.30
C MET A 211 -6.40 -15.93 0.26
N GLY A 212 -6.91 -15.04 -0.55
CA GLY A 212 -7.64 -13.83 -0.13
C GLY A 212 -6.72 -12.64 0.14
N LEU A 213 -7.28 -11.58 0.67
CA LEU A 213 -6.54 -10.40 1.12
C LEU A 213 -5.85 -10.68 2.47
N THR A 214 -4.88 -9.85 2.84
CA THR A 214 -4.23 -9.98 4.17
C THR A 214 -5.24 -9.89 5.32
N CYS A 215 -6.24 -9.01 5.21
CA CYS A 215 -7.30 -8.86 6.20
C CYS A 215 -8.23 -10.10 6.30
N ASP A 216 -8.30 -10.93 5.27
CA ASP A 216 -9.11 -12.15 5.27
C ASP A 216 -8.48 -13.27 6.11
N SER A 217 -7.15 -13.24 6.24
CA SER A 217 -6.41 -14.12 7.13
C SER A 217 -6.39 -13.64 8.59
N LEU A 218 -6.90 -12.43 8.89
CA LEU A 218 -6.91 -11.89 10.23
C LEU A 218 -7.97 -12.59 11.08
N VAL A 219 -7.56 -13.19 12.21
CA VAL A 219 -8.43 -13.88 13.19
C VAL A 219 -8.49 -13.15 14.52
N GLY A 220 -7.69 -12.11 14.72
CA GLY A 220 -7.77 -11.26 15.90
C GLY A 220 -6.74 -10.11 15.87
N ALA A 221 -6.94 -9.15 16.75
CA ALA A 221 -6.05 -8.00 16.93
C ALA A 221 -6.13 -7.48 18.37
N THR A 222 -5.03 -6.95 18.86
CA THR A 222 -5.01 -6.17 20.11
C THR A 222 -4.86 -4.69 19.75
N ILE A 223 -5.72 -3.83 20.29
CA ILE A 223 -5.79 -2.40 19.99
C ILE A 223 -5.93 -1.58 21.27
N VAL A 224 -5.30 -0.40 21.31
CA VAL A 224 -5.51 0.63 22.34
C VAL A 224 -6.41 1.71 21.76
N THR A 225 -7.59 1.87 22.34
CA THR A 225 -8.63 2.83 21.90
C THR A 225 -8.37 4.26 22.40
N ALA A 226 -9.12 5.24 21.89
CA ALA A 226 -8.96 6.66 22.23
C ALA A 226 -9.04 6.96 23.73
N ASP A 227 -9.81 6.20 24.48
CA ASP A 227 -9.95 6.31 25.94
C ASP A 227 -8.87 5.53 26.73
N GLY A 228 -7.93 4.89 26.03
CA GLY A 228 -6.82 4.14 26.62
C GLY A 228 -7.16 2.71 27.03
N ARG A 229 -8.36 2.18 26.70
CA ARG A 229 -8.66 0.76 26.93
C ARG A 229 -7.87 -0.11 25.96
N ILE A 230 -7.44 -1.26 26.47
CA ILE A 230 -6.81 -2.31 25.67
C ILE A 230 -7.90 -3.34 25.35
N LEU A 231 -8.20 -3.49 24.08
CA LEU A 231 -9.22 -4.44 23.62
C LEU A 231 -8.56 -5.55 22.80
N ASP A 232 -8.96 -6.78 23.12
CA ASP A 232 -8.65 -7.95 22.29
C ASP A 232 -9.85 -8.25 21.40
N CYS A 233 -9.65 -8.13 20.09
CA CYS A 233 -10.69 -8.20 19.07
C CYS A 233 -10.61 -9.51 18.30
N SER A 234 -11.75 -10.18 18.14
CA SER A 234 -11.93 -11.39 17.32
C SER A 234 -13.39 -11.48 16.88
N ALA A 235 -13.75 -12.55 16.18
CA ALA A 235 -15.15 -12.81 15.83
C ALA A 235 -16.06 -12.90 17.06
N ASP A 236 -15.53 -13.39 18.20
CA ASP A 236 -16.29 -13.61 19.44
C ASP A 236 -16.10 -12.49 20.49
N SER A 237 -15.11 -11.61 20.29
CA SER A 237 -14.79 -10.51 21.20
C SER A 237 -14.68 -9.20 20.42
N GLN A 238 -15.47 -8.19 20.78
CA GLN A 238 -15.53 -6.91 20.06
C GLN A 238 -15.80 -7.09 18.55
N PRO A 239 -16.81 -7.87 18.14
CA PRO A 239 -16.98 -8.30 16.74
C PRO A 239 -17.17 -7.12 15.77
N GLU A 240 -17.82 -6.03 16.19
CA GLU A 240 -17.98 -4.83 15.35
C GLU A 240 -16.64 -4.14 15.07
N LEU A 241 -15.79 -4.01 16.09
CA LEU A 241 -14.47 -3.43 15.92
C LEU A 241 -13.59 -4.37 15.10
N PHE A 242 -13.63 -5.68 15.36
CA PHE A 242 -12.90 -6.67 14.58
C PHE A 242 -13.31 -6.66 13.10
N TRP A 243 -14.60 -6.52 12.80
CA TRP A 243 -15.11 -6.35 11.44
C TRP A 243 -14.50 -5.10 10.78
N ALA A 244 -14.49 -3.97 11.50
CA ALA A 244 -13.94 -2.71 10.99
C ALA A 244 -12.42 -2.76 10.75
N LEU A 245 -11.68 -3.49 11.60
CA LEU A 245 -10.22 -3.68 11.45
C LEU A 245 -9.86 -4.48 10.18
N ARG A 246 -10.82 -5.19 9.58
CA ARG A 246 -10.63 -5.94 8.35
C ARG A 246 -11.01 -5.11 7.12
N GLY A 247 -10.31 -3.98 6.89
CA GLY A 247 -10.46 -3.15 5.70
C GLY A 247 -10.68 -1.65 5.94
N ALA A 248 -10.97 -1.22 7.19
CA ALA A 248 -11.12 0.18 7.53
C ALA A 248 -10.38 0.57 8.83
N GLY A 249 -9.42 -0.25 9.25
CA GLY A 249 -8.74 -0.05 10.53
C GLY A 249 -7.58 0.96 10.51
N ASN A 250 -7.20 1.51 9.36
CA ASN A 250 -6.00 2.34 9.18
C ASN A 250 -6.05 3.65 10.00
N GLY A 251 -5.63 3.61 11.26
CA GLY A 251 -5.59 4.79 12.15
C GLY A 251 -6.96 5.35 12.53
N GLN A 252 -8.05 4.62 12.30
CA GLN A 252 -9.41 5.12 12.53
C GLN A 252 -9.89 4.93 13.98
N PHE A 253 -9.59 3.79 14.60
CA PHE A 253 -10.26 3.36 15.84
C PHE A 253 -9.32 3.25 17.04
N GLY A 254 -8.01 3.36 16.83
CA GLY A 254 -7.00 3.19 17.86
C GLY A 254 -5.64 2.79 17.32
N VAL A 255 -4.73 2.50 18.24
CA VAL A 255 -3.37 2.03 17.94
C VAL A 255 -3.33 0.51 18.09
N VAL A 256 -3.25 -0.20 16.98
CA VAL A 256 -3.08 -1.67 16.99
C VAL A 256 -1.66 -2.00 17.45
N THR A 257 -1.54 -2.97 18.36
CA THR A 257 -0.25 -3.44 18.91
C THR A 257 0.18 -4.80 18.37
N SER A 258 -0.79 -5.66 18.07
CA SER A 258 -0.54 -6.97 17.47
C SER A 258 -1.71 -7.44 16.63
N LEU A 259 -1.41 -8.28 15.66
CA LEU A 259 -2.36 -8.93 14.75
C LEU A 259 -2.18 -10.44 14.84
N ARG A 260 -3.27 -11.19 14.86
CA ARG A 260 -3.28 -12.65 14.81
C ARG A 260 -3.81 -13.09 13.44
N PHE A 261 -3.02 -13.89 12.73
CA PHE A 261 -3.36 -14.39 11.41
C PHE A 261 -3.51 -15.93 11.42
N ALA A 262 -4.57 -16.43 10.83
CA ALA A 262 -4.59 -17.79 10.33
C ALA A 262 -3.60 -17.89 9.16
N THR A 263 -2.57 -18.71 9.32
CA THR A 263 -1.55 -18.85 8.29
C THR A 263 -1.91 -19.97 7.31
N HIS A 264 -1.42 -19.88 6.09
CA HIS A 264 -1.54 -20.90 5.06
C HIS A 264 -0.27 -21.75 4.99
N PRO A 265 -0.35 -23.02 4.53
CA PRO A 265 0.85 -23.73 4.10
C PRO A 265 1.60 -22.91 3.07
N MET A 266 2.92 -22.80 3.22
CA MET A 266 3.75 -22.17 2.21
C MET A 266 3.80 -23.12 1.00
N PRO A 267 3.58 -22.65 -0.23
CA PRO A 267 3.77 -23.46 -1.42
C PRO A 267 5.18 -24.04 -1.50
N ASP A 268 5.32 -25.31 -1.87
CA ASP A 268 6.63 -25.95 -2.06
C ASP A 268 7.44 -25.30 -3.18
N GLY A 269 6.75 -24.80 -4.20
CA GLY A 269 7.29 -24.03 -5.29
C GLY A 269 6.22 -23.22 -5.98
N VAL A 270 6.67 -22.27 -6.81
CA VAL A 270 5.80 -21.43 -7.64
C VAL A 270 6.44 -21.27 -9.01
N ILE A 271 5.62 -21.00 -10.02
CA ILE A 271 6.08 -20.60 -11.36
C ILE A 271 5.81 -19.11 -11.51
N THR A 272 6.86 -18.32 -11.72
CA THR A 272 6.70 -16.92 -12.15
C THR A 272 6.61 -16.86 -13.67
N GLY A 273 5.70 -16.03 -14.17
CA GLY A 273 5.52 -15.78 -15.59
C GLY A 273 5.75 -14.30 -15.92
N TYR A 274 6.34 -14.06 -17.08
CA TYR A 274 6.47 -12.70 -17.62
C TYR A 274 6.37 -12.74 -19.14
N LEU A 275 5.37 -12.07 -19.67
CA LEU A 275 5.11 -11.98 -21.10
C LEU A 275 5.11 -10.52 -21.54
N THR A 276 5.63 -10.26 -22.75
CA THR A 276 5.59 -8.93 -23.37
C THR A 276 5.11 -9.03 -24.82
N TRP A 277 4.56 -7.94 -25.32
CA TRP A 277 4.18 -7.75 -26.72
C TRP A 277 4.69 -6.40 -27.22
N PRO A 278 4.83 -6.21 -28.54
CA PRO A 278 5.06 -4.89 -29.11
C PRO A 278 3.93 -3.94 -28.72
N TRP A 279 4.22 -2.66 -28.49
CA TRP A 279 3.21 -1.67 -28.12
C TRP A 279 2.04 -1.59 -29.11
N SER A 280 2.28 -1.82 -30.40
CA SER A 280 1.24 -1.91 -31.43
C SER A 280 0.15 -2.98 -31.16
N ARG A 281 0.41 -3.91 -30.26
CA ARG A 281 -0.54 -4.94 -29.80
C ARG A 281 -1.20 -4.60 -28.47
N ALA A 282 -0.83 -3.50 -27.81
CA ALA A 282 -1.28 -3.19 -26.44
C ALA A 282 -2.82 -3.17 -26.30
N ALA A 283 -3.54 -2.63 -27.29
CA ALA A 283 -5.01 -2.66 -27.28
C ALA A 283 -5.57 -4.09 -27.26
N ALA A 284 -5.00 -4.98 -28.08
CA ALA A 284 -5.41 -6.39 -28.13
C ALA A 284 -5.04 -7.13 -26.84
N VAL A 285 -3.88 -6.82 -26.26
CA VAL A 285 -3.41 -7.39 -24.97
C VAL A 285 -4.39 -6.99 -23.86
N ILE A 286 -4.74 -5.70 -23.73
CA ILE A 286 -5.69 -5.24 -22.71
C ILE A 286 -7.04 -5.93 -22.89
N ARG A 287 -7.58 -5.96 -24.12
CA ARG A 287 -8.88 -6.55 -24.44
C ARG A 287 -8.93 -8.05 -24.09
N ALA A 288 -7.86 -8.78 -24.37
CA ALA A 288 -7.79 -10.21 -24.06
C ALA A 288 -7.55 -10.44 -22.57
N TRP A 289 -6.60 -9.72 -21.96
CA TRP A 289 -6.21 -9.93 -20.57
C TRP A 289 -7.34 -9.62 -19.59
N GLN A 290 -8.12 -8.55 -19.78
CA GLN A 290 -9.20 -8.17 -18.86
C GLN A 290 -10.29 -9.25 -18.74
N ARG A 291 -10.47 -10.07 -19.78
CA ARG A 291 -11.37 -11.24 -19.78
C ARG A 291 -10.67 -12.48 -19.24
N TRP A 292 -9.41 -12.65 -19.60
CA TRP A 292 -8.61 -13.81 -19.23
C TRP A 292 -8.15 -13.76 -17.76
N GLY A 293 -7.57 -12.65 -17.30
CA GLY A 293 -6.90 -12.56 -16.00
C GLY A 293 -7.81 -12.84 -14.80
N PRO A 294 -8.96 -12.14 -14.63
CA PRO A 294 -9.88 -12.38 -13.51
C PRO A 294 -10.51 -13.76 -13.50
N ASP A 295 -10.66 -14.40 -14.67
CA ASP A 295 -11.36 -15.67 -14.83
C ASP A 295 -10.44 -16.90 -14.79
N GLN A 296 -9.13 -16.70 -14.50
CA GLN A 296 -8.20 -17.81 -14.32
C GLN A 296 -8.51 -18.60 -13.04
N PRO A 297 -8.08 -19.87 -12.94
CA PRO A 297 -8.11 -20.61 -11.69
C PRO A 297 -7.41 -19.85 -10.56
N ASP A 298 -7.84 -20.06 -9.32
CA ASP A 298 -7.37 -19.29 -8.15
C ASP A 298 -5.85 -19.34 -7.94
N HIS A 299 -5.21 -20.42 -8.37
CA HIS A 299 -3.77 -20.61 -8.26
C HIS A 299 -2.94 -19.79 -9.27
N ILE A 300 -3.59 -19.10 -10.24
CA ILE A 300 -2.93 -18.20 -11.19
C ILE A 300 -3.29 -16.75 -10.86
N TRP A 301 -2.31 -15.98 -10.45
CA TRP A 301 -2.39 -14.54 -10.32
C TRP A 301 -1.74 -13.88 -11.53
N SER A 302 -2.28 -12.76 -11.99
CA SER A 302 -1.68 -11.93 -13.02
C SER A 302 -1.97 -10.44 -12.82
N ALA A 303 -1.10 -9.61 -13.36
CA ALA A 303 -1.34 -8.20 -13.59
C ALA A 303 -1.03 -7.85 -15.06
N LEU A 304 -1.51 -6.70 -15.51
CA LEU A 304 -1.13 -6.10 -16.79
C LEU A 304 -0.49 -4.75 -16.49
N HIS A 305 0.71 -4.52 -16.98
CA HIS A 305 1.47 -3.30 -16.79
C HIS A 305 1.59 -2.54 -18.11
N LEU A 306 1.33 -1.25 -18.04
CA LEU A 306 1.55 -0.29 -19.11
C LEU A 306 2.48 0.78 -18.55
N ASP A 307 3.72 0.79 -19.00
CA ASP A 307 4.77 1.63 -18.43
C ASP A 307 5.44 2.48 -19.51
N CYS A 308 5.85 3.69 -19.14
CA CYS A 308 6.60 4.57 -20.01
C CYS A 308 7.42 5.58 -19.19
N ASP A 309 8.72 5.66 -19.46
CA ASP A 309 9.53 6.78 -19.02
C ASP A 309 9.20 8.03 -19.85
N ALA A 310 9.34 9.22 -19.29
CA ALA A 310 9.21 10.47 -20.04
C ALA A 310 10.21 10.49 -21.21
N GLY A 311 9.71 10.69 -22.44
CA GLY A 311 10.49 10.61 -23.67
C GLY A 311 10.91 9.19 -24.08
N GLY A 312 10.50 8.16 -23.34
CA GLY A 312 10.80 6.76 -23.62
C GLY A 312 9.80 6.09 -24.55
N SER A 313 9.99 4.81 -24.78
CA SER A 313 9.05 3.96 -25.52
C SER A 313 8.11 3.27 -24.55
N PRO A 314 6.78 3.31 -24.80
CA PRO A 314 5.82 2.62 -23.95
C PRO A 314 5.96 1.10 -24.07
N THR A 315 5.68 0.41 -22.98
CA THR A 315 5.74 -1.04 -22.85
C THR A 315 4.43 -1.63 -22.37
N VAL A 316 4.15 -2.87 -22.76
CA VAL A 316 3.05 -3.67 -22.25
C VAL A 316 3.56 -5.03 -21.82
N ALA A 317 3.27 -5.40 -20.57
CA ALA A 317 3.73 -6.66 -19.98
C ALA A 317 2.65 -7.30 -19.11
N VAL A 318 2.70 -8.63 -19.01
CA VAL A 318 1.84 -9.43 -18.13
C VAL A 318 2.70 -10.26 -17.19
N PRO A 319 3.00 -9.74 -15.97
CA PRO A 319 3.58 -10.54 -14.91
C PRO A 319 2.54 -11.50 -14.32
N MET A 320 2.99 -12.69 -13.91
CA MET A 320 2.15 -13.77 -13.38
C MET A 320 2.87 -14.55 -12.29
N LEU A 321 2.09 -15.13 -11.38
CA LEU A 321 2.55 -16.16 -10.46
C LEU A 321 1.52 -17.29 -10.41
N SER A 322 2.00 -18.53 -10.47
CA SER A 322 1.16 -19.72 -10.30
C SER A 322 1.73 -20.65 -9.23
N THR A 323 0.86 -21.17 -8.36
CA THR A 323 1.19 -22.26 -7.45
C THR A 323 0.85 -23.65 -8.04
N GLY A 324 0.35 -23.68 -9.28
CA GLY A 324 0.14 -24.89 -10.07
C GLY A 324 1.40 -25.30 -10.86
N SER A 325 1.21 -26.25 -11.77
CA SER A 325 2.32 -26.73 -12.60
C SER A 325 2.76 -25.70 -13.64
N ARG A 326 3.99 -25.88 -14.16
CA ARG A 326 4.50 -25.07 -15.27
C ARG A 326 3.66 -25.23 -16.54
N ASP A 327 3.18 -26.45 -16.80
CA ASP A 327 2.40 -26.77 -17.99
C ASP A 327 0.99 -26.15 -17.92
N ASP A 328 0.37 -26.11 -16.73
CA ASP A 328 -0.91 -25.41 -16.52
C ASP A 328 -0.76 -23.90 -16.81
N LEU A 329 0.33 -23.29 -16.33
CA LEU A 329 0.59 -21.88 -16.61
C LEU A 329 0.91 -21.67 -18.07
N ALA A 330 1.69 -22.54 -18.72
CA ALA A 330 1.98 -22.48 -20.17
C ALA A 330 0.69 -22.55 -20.97
N ALA A 331 -0.18 -23.53 -20.72
CA ALA A 331 -1.48 -23.63 -21.38
C ALA A 331 -2.38 -22.40 -21.15
N ALA A 332 -2.29 -21.78 -19.95
CA ALA A 332 -3.01 -20.53 -19.68
C ALA A 332 -2.44 -19.36 -20.51
N THR A 333 -1.12 -19.27 -20.66
CA THR A 333 -0.47 -18.23 -21.49
C THR A 333 -0.78 -18.41 -22.97
N ASP A 334 -0.85 -19.65 -23.46
CA ASP A 334 -1.21 -19.96 -24.86
C ASP A 334 -2.66 -19.50 -25.15
N ARG A 335 -3.60 -19.70 -24.21
CA ARG A 335 -4.96 -19.18 -24.34
C ARG A 335 -4.99 -17.66 -24.37
N LEU A 336 -4.14 -16.97 -23.59
CA LEU A 336 -4.01 -15.51 -23.64
C LEU A 336 -3.50 -15.06 -25.02
N ALA A 337 -2.42 -15.68 -25.51
CA ALA A 337 -1.84 -15.38 -26.83
C ALA A 337 -2.84 -15.59 -27.96
N ALA A 338 -3.60 -16.69 -27.92
CA ALA A 338 -4.70 -16.95 -28.86
C ALA A 338 -5.77 -15.86 -28.82
N GLY A 339 -6.16 -15.39 -27.63
CA GLY A 339 -7.11 -14.30 -27.45
C GLY A 339 -6.61 -12.93 -27.95
N ILE A 340 -5.29 -12.72 -27.94
CA ILE A 340 -4.61 -11.53 -28.50
C ILE A 340 -4.50 -11.64 -30.03
N GLY A 341 -4.46 -12.85 -30.57
CA GLY A 341 -4.18 -13.13 -31.98
C GLY A 341 -2.72 -12.90 -32.36
N ALA A 342 -1.80 -13.02 -31.42
CA ALA A 342 -0.36 -12.92 -31.61
C ALA A 342 0.41 -13.54 -30.46
N ASP A 343 1.50 -14.22 -30.78
CA ASP A 343 2.44 -14.73 -29.78
C ASP A 343 3.14 -13.58 -29.04
N ALA A 344 3.52 -13.84 -27.78
CA ALA A 344 4.30 -12.89 -27.01
C ALA A 344 5.74 -12.78 -27.57
N SER A 345 6.28 -11.56 -27.60
CA SER A 345 7.68 -11.33 -27.99
C SER A 345 8.67 -11.89 -26.99
N THR A 346 8.26 -11.95 -25.72
CA THR A 346 9.02 -12.58 -24.65
C THR A 346 8.09 -13.48 -23.86
N VAL A 347 8.51 -14.70 -23.61
CA VAL A 347 7.87 -15.66 -22.71
C VAL A 347 8.90 -16.14 -21.72
N SER A 348 8.73 -15.84 -20.44
CA SER A 348 9.57 -16.35 -19.36
C SER A 348 8.68 -17.04 -18.33
N LEU A 349 8.77 -18.37 -18.24
CA LEU A 349 8.09 -19.17 -17.21
C LEU A 349 9.18 -19.88 -16.38
N ARG A 350 9.38 -19.44 -15.14
CA ARG A 350 10.51 -19.89 -14.31
C ARG A 350 10.03 -20.47 -12.97
N PRO A 351 10.50 -21.67 -12.61
CA PRO A 351 10.26 -22.22 -11.27
C PRO A 351 11.12 -21.49 -10.24
N HIS A 352 10.55 -21.24 -9.09
CA HIS A 352 11.21 -20.65 -7.93
C HIS A 352 10.72 -21.30 -6.65
N SER A 353 11.50 -21.22 -5.57
CA SER A 353 10.91 -21.36 -4.26
C SER A 353 9.92 -20.20 -4.02
N TYR A 354 8.92 -20.42 -3.16
CA TYR A 354 7.95 -19.37 -2.85
C TYR A 354 8.64 -18.10 -2.29
N LEU A 355 9.65 -18.26 -1.43
CA LEU A 355 10.36 -17.11 -0.85
C LEU A 355 11.19 -16.37 -1.90
N ASP A 356 11.90 -17.08 -2.80
CA ASP A 356 12.67 -16.41 -3.87
C ASP A 356 11.76 -15.62 -4.80
N ALA A 357 10.59 -16.15 -5.14
CA ALA A 357 9.61 -15.41 -5.92
C ALA A 357 9.09 -14.19 -5.16
N THR A 358 8.77 -14.34 -3.86
CA THR A 358 8.34 -13.21 -3.00
C THR A 358 9.40 -12.13 -2.92
N PHE A 359 10.67 -12.51 -2.73
CA PHE A 359 11.80 -11.57 -2.72
C PHE A 359 12.01 -10.92 -4.09
N SER A 360 11.80 -11.65 -5.17
CA SER A 360 11.88 -11.09 -6.53
C SER A 360 10.81 -10.01 -6.76
N TYR A 361 9.55 -10.28 -6.37
CA TYR A 361 8.48 -9.27 -6.42
C TYR A 361 8.69 -8.09 -5.45
N ALA A 362 9.50 -8.29 -4.42
CA ALA A 362 9.93 -7.25 -3.48
C ALA A 362 11.08 -6.35 -4.01
N GLY A 363 11.57 -6.58 -5.24
CA GLY A 363 12.78 -5.91 -5.75
C GLY A 363 14.07 -6.39 -5.09
N CYS A 364 14.03 -7.56 -4.44
CA CYS A 364 15.11 -8.11 -3.61
C CYS A 364 15.64 -9.45 -4.16
N ALA A 365 15.55 -9.68 -5.46
CA ALA A 365 16.04 -10.91 -6.07
C ALA A 365 17.52 -11.16 -5.72
N GLY A 366 17.82 -12.35 -5.17
CA GLY A 366 19.18 -12.71 -4.75
C GLY A 366 19.68 -12.03 -3.47
N LEU A 367 18.89 -11.20 -2.82
CA LEU A 367 19.24 -10.54 -1.55
C LEU A 367 18.74 -11.34 -0.35
N SER A 368 19.45 -11.24 0.76
CA SER A 368 18.94 -11.68 2.06
C SER A 368 17.92 -10.68 2.62
N ALA A 369 17.11 -11.11 3.58
CA ALA A 369 16.19 -10.21 4.28
C ALA A 369 16.90 -9.03 4.97
N ALA A 370 18.15 -9.21 5.40
CA ALA A 370 18.96 -8.15 6.00
C ALA A 370 19.39 -7.09 4.97
N GLN A 371 19.63 -7.51 3.73
CA GLN A 371 19.98 -6.62 2.61
C GLN A 371 18.76 -5.96 1.99
N CYS A 372 17.58 -6.57 2.10
CA CYS A 372 16.31 -6.05 1.59
C CYS A 372 15.70 -5.01 2.55
N ARG A 373 16.40 -3.90 2.82
CA ARG A 373 16.04 -2.86 3.79
C ARG A 373 16.45 -1.47 3.30
N LEU A 374 15.85 -0.46 3.91
CA LEU A 374 16.16 0.97 3.73
C LEU A 374 17.28 1.48 4.66
N THR A 375 17.98 0.60 5.37
CA THR A 375 19.11 1.00 6.24
C THR A 375 20.35 1.32 5.40
N PRO A 376 21.36 2.04 5.95
CA PRO A 376 22.60 2.31 5.22
C PRO A 376 23.33 1.05 4.72
N ALA A 377 23.13 -0.10 5.38
CA ALA A 377 23.66 -1.40 4.96
C ALA A 377 22.70 -2.18 4.03
N GLY A 378 21.51 -1.66 3.75
CA GLY A 378 20.53 -2.26 2.87
C GLY A 378 20.68 -1.79 1.42
N HIS A 379 19.98 -2.47 0.52
CA HIS A 379 20.01 -2.17 -0.93
C HIS A 379 18.77 -1.43 -1.43
N LEU A 380 17.79 -1.18 -0.57
CA LEU A 380 16.58 -0.48 -0.96
C LEU A 380 16.74 1.04 -0.79
N HIS A 381 16.04 1.77 -1.63
CA HIS A 381 16.00 3.22 -1.60
C HIS A 381 14.57 3.71 -1.40
N ARG A 382 14.43 4.92 -0.88
CA ARG A 382 13.17 5.63 -0.79
C ARG A 382 12.79 6.17 -2.17
N GLU A 383 11.51 6.37 -2.39
CA GLU A 383 10.98 6.75 -3.71
C GLU A 383 10.15 8.03 -3.65
N THR A 384 10.12 8.75 -4.78
CA THR A 384 9.24 9.89 -5.01
C THR A 384 8.12 9.46 -5.93
N TYR A 385 6.87 9.46 -5.48
CA TYR A 385 5.74 9.11 -6.34
C TYR A 385 4.42 9.75 -5.88
N THR A 386 3.48 9.81 -6.82
CA THR A 386 2.06 10.06 -6.58
C THR A 386 1.26 8.93 -7.21
N ALA A 387 0.21 8.49 -6.54
CA ALA A 387 -0.62 7.43 -7.08
C ALA A 387 -2.12 7.69 -6.88
N ARG A 388 -2.92 7.05 -7.73
CA ARG A 388 -4.37 6.96 -7.67
C ARG A 388 -4.79 5.52 -7.91
N SER A 389 -6.04 5.19 -7.61
CA SER A 389 -6.55 3.86 -7.88
C SER A 389 -8.02 3.89 -8.26
N ASP A 390 -8.41 2.90 -9.06
CA ASP A 390 -9.80 2.59 -9.39
C ASP A 390 -10.03 1.09 -9.28
N PHE A 391 -11.27 0.70 -9.00
CA PHE A 391 -11.76 -0.65 -9.24
C PHE A 391 -12.62 -0.68 -10.50
N TYR A 392 -12.52 -1.78 -11.23
CA TYR A 392 -13.33 -2.07 -12.42
C TYR A 392 -14.13 -3.34 -12.19
N ASP A 393 -15.45 -3.22 -12.30
CA ASP A 393 -16.39 -4.33 -12.15
C ASP A 393 -16.74 -4.97 -13.50
N LYS A 394 -16.41 -4.28 -14.60
CA LYS A 394 -16.67 -4.68 -15.99
C LYS A 394 -15.44 -4.46 -16.86
N ASP A 395 -15.44 -5.12 -17.99
CA ASP A 395 -14.42 -4.92 -19.02
C ASP A 395 -14.45 -3.46 -19.55
N LEU A 396 -13.27 -2.91 -19.79
CA LEU A 396 -13.14 -1.62 -20.48
C LEU A 396 -13.66 -1.73 -21.93
N PRO A 397 -14.52 -0.82 -22.37
CA PRO A 397 -14.87 -0.71 -23.77
C PRO A 397 -13.67 -0.19 -24.59
N ASP A 398 -13.73 -0.30 -25.91
CA ASP A 398 -12.66 0.16 -26.81
C ASP A 398 -12.28 1.63 -26.58
N ALA A 399 -13.25 2.49 -26.27
CA ALA A 399 -13.01 3.88 -25.93
C ALA A 399 -12.17 4.02 -24.64
N GLY A 400 -12.45 3.19 -23.61
CA GLY A 400 -11.66 3.15 -22.37
C GLY A 400 -10.24 2.65 -22.61
N ILE A 401 -10.09 1.60 -23.42
CA ILE A 401 -8.78 1.08 -23.83
C ILE A 401 -7.97 2.15 -24.57
N SER A 402 -8.58 2.84 -25.53
CA SER A 402 -7.93 3.93 -26.28
C SER A 402 -7.51 5.08 -25.36
N THR A 403 -8.37 5.45 -24.38
CA THR A 403 -8.07 6.48 -23.39
C THR A 403 -6.85 6.09 -22.55
N LEU A 404 -6.79 4.83 -22.11
CA LEU A 404 -5.69 4.29 -21.32
C LEU A 404 -4.37 4.31 -22.09
N LEU A 405 -4.37 3.83 -23.35
CA LEU A 405 -3.17 3.85 -24.20
C LEU A 405 -2.69 5.26 -24.48
N SER A 406 -3.61 6.18 -24.84
CA SER A 406 -3.26 7.59 -25.07
C SER A 406 -2.65 8.26 -23.83
N ALA A 407 -3.03 7.83 -22.62
CA ALA A 407 -2.42 8.35 -21.40
C ALA A 407 -0.94 7.96 -21.29
N VAL A 408 -0.61 6.72 -21.65
CA VAL A 408 0.78 6.22 -21.64
C VAL A 408 1.58 6.82 -22.81
N GLU A 409 1.00 6.88 -24.01
CA GLU A 409 1.65 7.44 -25.21
C GLU A 409 2.03 8.92 -25.05
N ARG A 410 1.24 9.69 -24.31
CA ARG A 410 1.61 11.07 -23.99
C ARG A 410 2.93 11.21 -23.24
N LEU A 411 3.38 10.16 -22.53
CA LEU A 411 4.68 10.16 -21.84
C LEU A 411 5.85 10.09 -22.82
N SER A 412 5.70 9.36 -23.93
CA SER A 412 6.73 9.29 -24.98
C SER A 412 7.06 10.66 -25.61
N ALA A 413 6.08 11.56 -25.65
CA ALA A 413 6.23 12.89 -26.20
C ALA A 413 6.73 13.93 -25.18
N ARG A 414 6.93 13.55 -23.91
CA ARG A 414 7.40 14.46 -22.87
C ARG A 414 8.91 14.52 -22.83
N SER A 415 9.43 15.71 -22.52
CA SER A 415 10.81 15.91 -22.09
C SER A 415 10.87 15.90 -20.55
N GLY A 416 12.00 15.50 -19.98
CA GLY A 416 12.27 15.51 -18.55
C GLY A 416 12.40 14.13 -17.96
N ASP A 417 12.47 14.06 -16.64
CA ASP A 417 12.65 12.83 -15.86
C ASP A 417 11.33 12.32 -15.31
N GLY A 418 11.32 11.06 -14.89
CA GLY A 418 10.21 10.36 -14.25
C GLY A 418 9.55 9.32 -15.15
N ALA A 419 8.74 8.50 -14.55
CA ALA A 419 8.03 7.41 -15.21
C ALA A 419 6.56 7.40 -14.83
N GLY A 420 5.71 6.98 -15.78
CA GLY A 420 4.31 6.67 -15.52
C GLY A 420 4.07 5.18 -15.66
N SER A 421 3.34 4.62 -14.72
CA SER A 421 2.93 3.23 -14.70
C SER A 421 1.43 3.11 -14.46
N ILE A 422 0.79 2.22 -15.21
CA ILE A 422 -0.60 1.84 -14.98
C ILE A 422 -0.63 0.33 -14.83
N ALA A 423 -0.87 -0.13 -13.61
CA ALA A 423 -0.92 -1.55 -13.27
C ALA A 423 -2.37 -1.98 -13.03
N LEU A 424 -2.87 -2.90 -13.85
CA LEU A 424 -4.16 -3.54 -13.69
C LEU A 424 -3.93 -4.91 -13.05
N THR A 425 -4.41 -5.11 -11.83
CA THR A 425 -4.27 -6.37 -11.08
C THR A 425 -5.56 -7.17 -11.17
N ALA A 426 -5.49 -8.41 -11.65
CA ALA A 426 -6.64 -9.30 -11.69
C ALA A 426 -7.08 -9.68 -10.26
N LEU A 427 -8.33 -9.43 -9.95
CA LEU A 427 -9.02 -9.90 -8.76
C LEU A 427 -9.76 -11.22 -9.04
N GLY A 428 -10.78 -11.56 -8.29
CA GLY A 428 -11.45 -12.84 -8.38
C GLY A 428 -10.87 -13.87 -7.40
N GLY A 429 -11.21 -15.13 -7.59
CA GLY A 429 -10.75 -16.19 -6.69
C GLY A 429 -11.14 -15.94 -5.23
N ALA A 430 -10.21 -16.17 -4.31
CA ALA A 430 -10.45 -16.01 -2.87
C ALA A 430 -10.75 -14.55 -2.45
N VAL A 431 -10.33 -13.54 -3.21
CA VAL A 431 -10.64 -12.13 -2.92
C VAL A 431 -12.15 -11.87 -3.00
N ASN A 432 -12.83 -12.50 -3.96
CA ASN A 432 -14.24 -12.25 -4.25
C ASN A 432 -15.19 -13.26 -3.57
N ARG A 433 -14.68 -14.20 -2.75
CA ARG A 433 -15.53 -15.17 -2.02
C ARG A 433 -16.30 -14.55 -0.85
N PRO A 434 -15.70 -13.68 0.00
CA PRO A 434 -16.47 -13.01 1.03
C PRO A 434 -17.50 -12.06 0.41
N SER A 435 -18.63 -11.86 1.09
CA SER A 435 -19.59 -10.84 0.69
C SER A 435 -19.04 -9.42 0.97
N PRO A 436 -19.54 -8.37 0.29
CA PRO A 436 -19.10 -6.99 0.52
C PRO A 436 -19.27 -6.50 1.97
N THR A 437 -20.07 -7.20 2.78
CA THR A 437 -20.37 -6.82 4.17
C THR A 437 -19.73 -7.73 5.22
N ASP A 438 -19.07 -8.83 4.84
CA ASP A 438 -18.43 -9.76 5.77
C ASP A 438 -17.20 -9.16 6.46
N THR A 439 -16.59 -8.17 5.81
CA THR A 439 -15.49 -7.36 6.34
C THR A 439 -15.73 -5.90 5.97
N ALA A 440 -14.99 -4.98 6.55
CA ALA A 440 -15.07 -3.57 6.16
C ALA A 440 -14.53 -3.31 4.74
N PHE A 441 -13.68 -4.18 4.19
CA PHE A 441 -13.28 -4.15 2.79
C PHE A 441 -14.44 -4.61 1.90
N CYS A 442 -15.07 -3.68 1.17
CA CYS A 442 -16.31 -3.94 0.45
C CYS A 442 -16.15 -4.32 -1.04
N HIS A 443 -14.96 -4.16 -1.65
CA HIS A 443 -14.73 -4.34 -3.09
C HIS A 443 -14.60 -5.83 -3.47
N ARG A 444 -15.66 -6.62 -3.21
CA ARG A 444 -15.68 -8.08 -3.36
C ARG A 444 -16.27 -8.55 -4.70
N THR A 445 -16.80 -7.63 -5.50
CA THR A 445 -17.35 -7.92 -6.82
C THR A 445 -16.49 -7.38 -7.94
N SER A 446 -15.49 -6.61 -7.63
CA SER A 446 -14.60 -6.00 -8.62
C SER A 446 -13.71 -7.05 -9.29
N ARG A 447 -13.52 -6.92 -10.59
CA ARG A 447 -12.71 -7.82 -11.43
C ARG A 447 -11.26 -7.39 -11.47
N VAL A 448 -11.01 -6.07 -11.45
CA VAL A 448 -9.67 -5.50 -11.59
C VAL A 448 -9.48 -4.36 -10.57
N LEU A 449 -8.34 -4.35 -9.89
CA LEU A 449 -7.82 -3.20 -9.17
C LEU A 449 -6.76 -2.54 -10.05
N THR A 450 -6.91 -1.25 -10.32
CA THR A 450 -5.94 -0.47 -11.09
C THR A 450 -5.22 0.52 -10.19
N GLN A 451 -3.91 0.56 -10.31
CA GLN A 451 -3.05 1.60 -9.76
C GLN A 451 -2.49 2.44 -10.90
N TYR A 452 -2.64 3.75 -10.81
CA TYR A 452 -1.95 4.74 -11.62
C TYR A 452 -0.85 5.34 -10.78
N LEU A 453 0.37 5.36 -11.28
CA LEU A 453 1.54 5.86 -10.55
C LEU A 453 2.36 6.78 -11.44
N ALA A 454 2.76 7.90 -10.89
CA ALA A 454 3.75 8.81 -11.47
C ALA A 454 4.92 8.96 -10.50
N SER A 455 6.14 8.69 -10.96
CA SER A 455 7.36 8.76 -10.16
C SER A 455 8.18 10.00 -10.46
N ASP A 456 9.09 10.35 -9.56
CA ASP A 456 10.07 11.43 -9.65
C ASP A 456 9.45 12.76 -10.13
N ALA A 457 10.06 13.44 -11.09
CA ALA A 457 9.58 14.71 -11.62
C ALA A 457 8.17 14.63 -12.22
N LEU A 458 7.77 13.46 -12.76
CA LEU A 458 6.43 13.27 -13.31
C LEU A 458 5.34 13.36 -12.23
N SER A 459 5.67 13.09 -10.96
CA SER A 459 4.72 13.10 -9.83
C SER A 459 4.04 14.47 -9.60
N THR A 460 4.62 15.55 -10.13
CA THR A 460 4.11 16.92 -9.98
C THR A 460 3.55 17.53 -11.27
N THR A 461 3.50 16.77 -12.36
CA THR A 461 3.20 17.31 -13.71
C THR A 461 1.72 17.34 -14.09
N GLY A 462 0.82 16.85 -13.23
CA GLY A 462 -0.61 16.73 -13.54
C GLY A 462 -0.97 15.60 -14.52
N TRP A 463 0.02 14.80 -14.99
CA TRP A 463 -0.24 13.63 -15.84
C TRP A 463 -1.18 12.63 -15.16
N LEU A 464 -0.90 12.34 -13.90
CA LEU A 464 -1.68 11.40 -13.09
C LEU A 464 -3.14 11.86 -12.96
N ASP A 465 -3.37 13.14 -12.63
CA ASP A 465 -4.71 13.70 -12.45
C ASP A 465 -5.50 13.67 -13.76
N THR A 466 -4.84 14.03 -14.86
CA THR A 466 -5.43 14.00 -16.19
C THR A 466 -5.80 12.57 -16.60
N THR A 467 -4.92 11.61 -16.34
CA THR A 467 -5.12 10.20 -16.67
C THR A 467 -6.28 9.60 -15.85
N HIS A 468 -6.24 9.77 -14.52
CA HIS A 468 -7.29 9.26 -13.63
C HIS A 468 -8.67 9.88 -13.97
N LYS A 469 -8.72 11.20 -14.18
CA LYS A 469 -9.95 11.88 -14.60
C LYS A 469 -10.50 11.34 -15.94
N ALA A 470 -9.63 11.07 -16.91
CA ALA A 470 -10.04 10.52 -18.18
C ALA A 470 -10.56 9.07 -18.08
N MET A 471 -10.06 8.30 -17.11
CA MET A 471 -10.47 6.92 -16.86
C MET A 471 -11.72 6.79 -15.98
N SER A 472 -12.04 7.80 -15.17
CA SER A 472 -13.16 7.77 -14.21
C SER A 472 -14.53 7.40 -14.82
N PRO A 473 -14.91 7.76 -16.08
CA PRO A 473 -16.17 7.33 -16.65
C PRO A 473 -16.30 5.81 -16.88
N TYR A 474 -15.18 5.09 -16.89
CA TYR A 474 -15.13 3.64 -17.11
C TYR A 474 -14.97 2.85 -15.83
N ALA A 475 -14.58 3.51 -14.73
CA ALA A 475 -14.37 2.92 -13.43
C ALA A 475 -15.67 2.72 -12.64
N SER A 476 -15.65 1.89 -11.62
CA SER A 476 -16.80 1.64 -10.73
C SER A 476 -17.11 2.82 -9.79
N GLY A 477 -16.22 3.80 -9.67
CA GLY A 477 -16.27 4.88 -8.68
C GLY A 477 -15.69 4.47 -7.31
N ALA A 478 -15.21 3.24 -7.17
CA ALA A 478 -14.53 2.73 -5.99
C ALA A 478 -13.01 2.92 -6.12
N ALA A 479 -12.35 3.12 -4.97
CA ALA A 479 -10.90 3.26 -4.87
C ALA A 479 -10.34 2.44 -3.71
N TYR A 480 -9.05 2.16 -3.72
CA TYR A 480 -8.41 1.34 -2.70
C TYR A 480 -7.82 2.21 -1.58
N GLN A 481 -8.31 2.04 -0.35
CA GLN A 481 -7.91 2.87 0.80
C GLN A 481 -6.42 2.77 1.17
N ASN A 482 -5.73 1.68 0.83
CA ASN A 482 -4.27 1.62 1.01
C ASN A 482 -3.50 2.42 -0.05
N TYR A 483 -4.14 2.79 -1.16
CA TYR A 483 -3.64 3.73 -2.15
C TYR A 483 -4.30 5.10 -1.96
N ALA A 484 -4.31 5.58 -0.69
CA ALA A 484 -5.03 6.77 -0.29
C ALA A 484 -4.73 7.98 -1.20
N ASP A 485 -5.78 8.53 -1.77
CA ASP A 485 -5.74 9.73 -2.59
C ASP A 485 -6.28 10.93 -1.80
N PRO A 486 -5.41 11.86 -1.36
CA PRO A 486 -5.82 13.01 -0.57
C PRO A 486 -6.75 13.97 -1.32
N THR A 487 -6.81 13.87 -2.64
CA THR A 487 -7.64 14.76 -3.49
C THR A 487 -8.99 14.14 -3.86
N LEU A 488 -9.27 12.89 -3.46
CA LEU A 488 -10.52 12.20 -3.76
C LEU A 488 -11.69 12.78 -2.93
N PRO A 489 -12.63 13.52 -3.52
CA PRO A 489 -13.68 14.19 -2.74
C PRO A 489 -14.70 13.20 -2.19
N THR A 490 -14.95 12.11 -2.90
CA THR A 490 -15.92 11.06 -2.55
C THR A 490 -15.29 9.90 -1.79
N TRP A 491 -14.13 10.12 -1.13
CA TRP A 491 -13.31 9.08 -0.52
C TRP A 491 -14.09 8.11 0.37
N ARG A 492 -15.05 8.61 1.16
CA ARG A 492 -15.80 7.77 2.10
C ARG A 492 -16.60 6.69 1.39
N THR A 493 -17.31 7.07 0.32
CA THR A 493 -18.06 6.13 -0.51
C THR A 493 -17.12 5.29 -1.38
N ALA A 494 -16.08 5.90 -1.95
CA ALA A 494 -15.15 5.20 -2.81
C ALA A 494 -14.37 4.10 -2.08
N TYR A 495 -13.95 4.35 -0.82
CA TYR A 495 -13.19 3.36 -0.04
C TYR A 495 -14.07 2.33 0.67
N TYR A 496 -15.25 2.74 1.15
CA TYR A 496 -16.01 1.90 2.07
C TYR A 496 -17.41 1.52 1.54
N GLY A 497 -17.84 2.08 0.41
CA GLY A 497 -19.10 1.73 -0.24
C GLY A 497 -20.27 1.69 0.74
N PRO A 498 -21.06 0.59 0.74
CA PRO A 498 -22.21 0.42 1.62
C PRO A 498 -21.84 0.30 3.09
N ASN A 499 -20.57 0.06 3.43
CA ASN A 499 -20.08 -0.10 4.81
C ASN A 499 -19.82 1.26 5.51
N ALA A 500 -19.76 2.37 4.76
CA ALA A 500 -19.45 3.70 5.30
C ALA A 500 -20.36 4.17 6.45
N PRO A 501 -21.68 4.01 6.41
CA PRO A 501 -22.55 4.42 7.52
C PRO A 501 -22.25 3.65 8.82
N ARG A 502 -22.09 2.31 8.73
CA ARG A 502 -21.76 1.44 9.87
C ARG A 502 -20.42 1.83 10.50
N LEU A 503 -19.40 2.10 9.66
CA LEU A 503 -18.09 2.56 10.11
C LEU A 503 -18.15 3.92 10.79
N THR A 504 -18.93 4.88 10.26
CA THR A 504 -19.12 6.21 10.85
C THR A 504 -19.76 6.11 12.23
N THR A 505 -20.77 5.26 12.39
CA THR A 505 -21.41 5.00 13.69
C THR A 505 -20.42 4.41 14.68
N LEU A 506 -19.66 3.39 14.28
CA LEU A 506 -18.64 2.78 15.14
C LEU A 506 -17.55 3.78 15.54
N LYS A 507 -17.10 4.64 14.61
CA LYS A 507 -16.13 5.71 14.88
C LYS A 507 -16.64 6.66 15.94
N SER A 508 -17.89 7.10 15.84
CA SER A 508 -18.48 8.04 16.82
C SER A 508 -18.58 7.46 18.24
N HIS A 509 -18.72 6.13 18.37
CA HIS A 509 -18.74 5.44 19.67
C HIS A 509 -17.33 5.24 20.26
N LEU A 510 -16.34 4.87 19.43
CA LEU A 510 -15.00 4.52 19.90
C LEU A 510 -14.07 5.73 20.04
N ASP A 511 -14.34 6.79 19.29
CA ASP A 511 -13.53 8.02 19.29
C ASP A 511 -14.42 9.27 19.20
N PRO A 512 -15.32 9.49 20.18
CA PRO A 512 -16.27 10.60 20.16
C PRO A 512 -15.60 11.99 20.14
N HIS A 513 -14.38 12.07 20.66
CA HIS A 513 -13.59 13.31 20.68
C HIS A 513 -12.65 13.45 19.49
N ARG A 514 -12.71 12.53 18.50
CA ARG A 514 -11.93 12.55 17.27
C ARG A 514 -10.42 12.68 17.51
N LEU A 515 -9.90 11.96 18.52
CA LEU A 515 -8.47 11.93 18.83
C LEU A 515 -7.65 11.38 17.64
N PHE A 516 -8.17 10.35 16.96
CA PHE A 516 -7.60 9.80 15.73
C PHE A 516 -8.21 10.51 14.53
N THR A 517 -7.57 11.62 14.11
CA THR A 517 -8.05 12.43 12.99
C THR A 517 -6.97 12.71 11.96
N PHE A 518 -7.36 12.66 10.70
CA PHE A 518 -6.61 13.01 9.51
C PHE A 518 -7.61 13.39 8.40
N PRO A 519 -7.20 13.97 7.25
CA PRO A 519 -8.16 14.55 6.29
C PRO A 519 -9.28 13.62 5.81
N GLN A 520 -9.03 12.32 5.74
CA GLN A 520 -10.04 11.30 5.36
C GLN A 520 -10.37 10.35 6.53
N ALA A 521 -10.37 10.84 7.76
CA ALA A 521 -10.86 10.09 8.90
C ALA A 521 -12.40 10.01 8.88
N LEU A 522 -12.93 8.82 9.28
CA LEU A 522 -14.37 8.52 9.38
C LEU A 522 -15.10 9.46 10.35
#